data_0e307c059c21493537a346fe44ea64b1
#
_entry.id   0e307c059c21493537a346fe44ea64b1
#
_cell.length_a   1.000
_cell.length_b   1.000
_cell.length_c   1.000
_cell.angle_alpha   90.00
_cell.angle_beta   90.00
_cell.angle_gamma   90.00
#
_symmetry.space_group_name_H-M   'P 1'
#
loop_
_entity.id
_entity.type
_entity.pdbx_description
1 polymer ?
#
loop_
_entity_poly.entity_id
_entity_poly.type
_entity_poly.pdbx_seq_one_letter_code
_entity_poly.pdbx_strand_id
1 'polypeptide(L)'
;SLGVRQKQNKPNIIFVISDDHSVPFLGCYGNKDIKTPNFDKFASEGMTFTRTYVTAPQSAPSRSSFFTGRSTISTTMSMFSLPLPGNVITYPDILKEHGYYIGVTARSHHQDGLKRNKDIQQAIERNDMATFGRRFDYHRIGGQPLPELKVFLDKAATEGKGKPFYVQVSFYDPHRPWDKNAIPEPHDPNAIKLPDNYPDNALIREDFARHYDEIARMDTQFGFMMEELEKRGLADNTIVVFVGDNGSAC
;
A
#
# COMPACT_ATOMS: atom_id res chain seq x y z
N SER A 1 1.78 45.29 -14.31
CA SER A 1 2.60 44.07 -14.47
C SER A 1 1.71 42.87 -14.23
N LEU A 2 1.35 42.17 -15.28
CA LEU A 2 0.66 40.90 -15.21
C LEU A 2 1.66 39.87 -14.65
N GLY A 3 1.52 39.54 -13.36
CA GLY A 3 2.28 38.46 -12.74
C GLY A 3 2.01 37.17 -13.48
N VAL A 4 3.05 36.62 -14.08
CA VAL A 4 3.05 35.27 -14.63
C VAL A 4 2.78 34.34 -13.43
N ARG A 5 1.56 33.80 -13.33
CA ARG A 5 1.28 32.69 -12.40
C ARG A 5 2.23 31.56 -12.81
N GLN A 6 3.26 31.31 -12.02
CA GLN A 6 4.04 30.09 -12.13
C GLN A 6 3.02 28.93 -12.13
N LYS A 7 3.05 28.15 -13.21
CA LYS A 7 2.24 26.93 -13.32
C LYS A 7 2.71 26.01 -12.17
N GLN A 8 1.95 25.94 -11.09
CA GLN A 8 2.26 25.06 -9.98
C GLN A 8 2.29 23.64 -10.57
N ASN A 9 3.47 23.04 -10.57
CA ASN A 9 3.60 21.65 -11.00
C ASN A 9 2.79 20.80 -10.02
N LYS A 10 1.78 20.10 -10.53
CA LYS A 10 1.02 19.13 -9.73
C LYS A 10 1.98 18.07 -9.19
N PRO A 11 1.95 17.73 -7.89
CA PRO A 11 2.83 16.71 -7.35
C PRO A 11 2.48 15.32 -7.88
N ASN A 12 3.47 14.46 -7.99
CA ASN A 12 3.24 13.03 -8.11
C ASN A 12 2.72 12.47 -6.78
N ILE A 13 2.04 11.34 -6.82
CA ILE A 13 1.49 10.69 -5.64
C ILE A 13 1.84 9.21 -5.67
N ILE A 14 2.48 8.73 -4.60
CA ILE A 14 2.70 7.30 -4.36
C ILE A 14 1.95 6.91 -3.11
N PHE A 15 1.01 5.99 -3.25
CA PHE A 15 0.21 5.45 -2.17
C PHE A 15 0.67 4.03 -1.86
N VAL A 16 1.41 3.88 -0.76
CA VAL A 16 2.01 2.61 -0.32
C VAL A 16 1.11 1.95 0.71
N ILE A 17 0.76 0.69 0.50
CA ILE A 17 -0.10 -0.07 1.40
C ILE A 17 0.64 -1.32 1.89
N SER A 18 0.75 -1.50 3.22
CA SER A 18 1.12 -2.76 3.84
C SER A 18 -0.11 -3.63 4.09
N ASP A 19 0.07 -4.94 4.19
CA ASP A 19 -1.00 -5.93 4.34
C ASP A 19 -0.98 -6.50 5.78
N ASP A 20 -2.12 -6.44 6.48
CA ASP A 20 -2.28 -6.89 7.87
C ASP A 20 -1.30 -6.22 8.86
N HIS A 21 -1.15 -4.89 8.79
CA HIS A 21 -0.17 -4.14 9.57
C HIS A 21 -0.83 -3.12 10.52
N SER A 22 -0.54 -3.25 11.81
CA SER A 22 -1.08 -2.37 12.87
C SER A 22 -0.07 -1.34 13.34
N VAL A 23 -0.58 -0.22 13.84
CA VAL A 23 0.18 0.92 14.39
C VAL A 23 1.29 0.54 15.39
N PRO A 24 1.12 -0.39 16.36
CA PRO A 24 2.15 -0.69 17.36
C PRO A 24 3.44 -1.30 16.78
N PHE A 25 3.43 -1.70 15.53
CA PHE A 25 4.53 -2.46 14.90
C PHE A 25 5.41 -1.59 13.98
N LEU A 26 5.70 -0.37 14.41
CA LEU A 26 6.71 0.53 13.82
C LEU A 26 7.43 1.32 14.92
N GLY A 27 8.71 1.59 14.73
CA GLY A 27 9.52 2.37 15.66
C GLY A 27 8.99 3.78 15.89
N CYS A 28 8.55 4.46 14.83
CA CYS A 28 7.97 5.82 14.88
C CYS A 28 6.68 5.90 15.71
N TYR A 29 6.03 4.79 16.01
CA TYR A 29 4.89 4.72 16.94
C TYR A 29 5.27 4.22 18.33
N GLY A 30 6.56 4.13 18.64
CA GLY A 30 7.09 3.84 19.96
C GLY A 30 7.49 2.39 20.23
N ASN A 31 7.43 1.50 19.23
CA ASN A 31 7.97 0.16 19.37
C ASN A 31 9.51 0.21 19.34
N LYS A 32 10.13 -0.23 20.43
CA LYS A 32 11.60 -0.18 20.60
C LYS A 32 12.30 -1.47 20.18
N ASP A 33 11.54 -2.52 19.99
CA ASP A 33 12.07 -3.86 19.70
C ASP A 33 12.17 -4.12 18.19
N ILE A 34 11.38 -3.40 17.39
CA ILE A 34 11.33 -3.56 15.95
C ILE A 34 12.35 -2.66 15.21
N LYS A 35 12.97 -3.19 14.18
CA LYS A 35 13.98 -2.47 13.37
C LYS A 35 13.33 -1.85 12.13
N THR A 36 12.94 -0.56 12.21
CA THR A 36 12.29 0.17 11.11
C THR A 36 12.90 1.55 10.86
N PRO A 37 14.23 1.64 10.62
CA PRO A 37 14.93 2.93 10.52
C PRO A 37 14.47 3.78 9.33
N ASN A 38 14.04 3.18 8.22
CA ASN A 38 13.58 3.92 7.05
C ASN A 38 12.19 4.52 7.27
N PHE A 39 11.25 3.79 7.88
CA PHE A 39 9.96 4.33 8.29
C PHE A 39 10.12 5.39 9.37
N ASP A 40 11.05 5.23 10.31
CA ASP A 40 11.32 6.20 11.37
C ASP A 40 11.86 7.50 10.78
N LYS A 41 12.78 7.41 9.81
CA LYS A 41 13.26 8.57 9.06
C LYS A 41 12.12 9.23 8.30
N PHE A 42 11.34 8.47 7.53
CA PHE A 42 10.20 8.97 6.78
C PHE A 42 9.18 9.70 7.67
N ALA A 43 8.87 9.15 8.84
CA ALA A 43 7.99 9.77 9.82
C ALA A 43 8.56 11.07 10.38
N SER A 44 9.88 11.16 10.62
CA SER A 44 10.55 12.37 11.12
C SER A 44 10.58 13.52 10.12
N GLU A 45 10.51 13.21 8.82
CA GLU A 45 10.54 14.18 7.71
C GLU A 45 9.13 14.55 7.22
N GLY A 46 8.09 13.91 7.76
CA GLY A 46 6.72 14.06 7.28
C GLY A 46 5.70 14.29 8.38
N MET A 47 4.46 13.89 8.10
CA MET A 47 3.34 13.96 9.03
C MET A 47 2.94 12.56 9.48
N THR A 48 2.92 12.31 10.79
CA THR A 48 2.50 11.04 11.39
C THR A 48 1.11 11.18 11.99
N PHE A 49 0.21 10.28 11.58
CA PHE A 49 -1.16 10.24 12.09
C PHE A 49 -1.25 9.21 13.23
N THR A 50 -1.59 9.67 14.43
CA THR A 50 -1.65 8.81 15.63
C THR A 50 -3.01 8.15 15.86
N ARG A 51 -4.05 8.59 15.15
CA ARG A 51 -5.43 8.11 15.29
C ARG A 51 -6.11 7.95 13.94
N THR A 52 -5.68 6.94 13.18
CA THR A 52 -6.29 6.58 11.89
C THR A 52 -6.95 5.22 12.01
N TYR A 53 -8.18 5.11 11.55
CA TYR A 53 -8.98 3.90 11.65
C TYR A 53 -9.48 3.48 10.28
N VAL A 54 -9.47 2.19 10.04
CA VAL A 54 -10.04 1.60 8.83
C VAL A 54 -11.56 1.40 8.98
N THR A 55 -12.28 1.41 7.86
CA THR A 55 -13.74 1.24 7.87
C THR A 55 -14.17 -0.23 7.94
N ALA A 56 -13.24 -1.16 7.68
CA ALA A 56 -13.46 -2.59 7.75
C ALA A 56 -12.14 -3.32 8.08
N PRO A 57 -12.17 -4.36 8.93
CA PRO A 57 -10.99 -5.11 9.32
C PRO A 57 -10.63 -6.23 8.32
N GLN A 58 -10.74 -5.96 7.04
CA GLN A 58 -10.44 -6.89 5.94
C GLN A 58 -9.85 -6.15 4.74
N SER A 59 -8.86 -6.74 4.08
CA SER A 59 -8.07 -6.10 3.03
C SER A 59 -8.90 -5.52 1.88
N ALA A 60 -9.73 -6.31 1.19
CA ALA A 60 -10.45 -5.82 0.01
C ALA A 60 -11.50 -4.74 0.36
N PRO A 61 -12.34 -4.91 1.39
CA PRO A 61 -13.25 -3.86 1.82
C PRO A 61 -12.54 -2.58 2.27
N SER A 62 -11.47 -2.69 3.09
CA SER A 62 -10.71 -1.53 3.54
C SER A 62 -10.05 -0.78 2.38
N ARG A 63 -9.38 -1.50 1.46
CA ARG A 63 -8.74 -0.90 0.29
C ARG A 63 -9.75 -0.22 -0.63
N SER A 64 -10.97 -0.76 -0.77
CA SER A 64 -12.03 -0.10 -1.53
C SER A 64 -12.49 1.21 -0.88
N SER A 65 -12.47 1.28 0.45
CA SER A 65 -12.71 2.53 1.17
C SER A 65 -11.62 3.58 0.91
N PHE A 66 -10.36 3.18 0.85
CA PHE A 66 -9.28 4.09 0.44
C PHE A 66 -9.49 4.65 -0.97
N PHE A 67 -9.91 3.80 -1.91
CA PHE A 67 -10.15 4.28 -3.28
C PHE A 67 -11.33 5.23 -3.41
N THR A 68 -12.35 5.08 -2.58
CA THR A 68 -13.63 5.77 -2.78
C THR A 68 -13.91 6.87 -1.78
N GLY A 69 -13.21 6.90 -0.64
CA GLY A 69 -13.56 7.74 0.50
C GLY A 69 -14.90 7.40 1.13
N ARG A 70 -15.43 6.19 0.88
CA ARG A 70 -16.76 5.72 1.33
C ARG A 70 -16.64 4.49 2.22
N SER A 71 -17.65 4.25 3.04
CA SER A 71 -17.74 2.99 3.78
C SER A 71 -17.98 1.81 2.85
N THR A 72 -17.58 0.61 3.28
CA THR A 72 -17.74 -0.63 2.53
C THR A 72 -19.21 -0.97 2.23
N ILE A 73 -20.12 -0.58 3.13
CA ILE A 73 -21.56 -0.75 2.94
C ILE A 73 -22.03 0.09 1.75
N SER A 74 -21.60 1.35 1.65
CA SER A 74 -22.03 2.24 0.58
C SER A 74 -21.41 1.93 -0.79
N THR A 75 -20.32 1.16 -0.82
CA THR A 75 -19.67 0.70 -2.06
C THR A 75 -20.04 -0.73 -2.42
N THR A 76 -20.85 -1.40 -1.61
CA THR A 76 -21.23 -2.83 -1.75
C THR A 76 -20.04 -3.81 -1.73
N MET A 77 -18.86 -3.35 -1.28
CA MET A 77 -17.64 -4.14 -1.19
C MET A 77 -17.57 -4.87 0.15
N SER A 78 -18.31 -5.96 0.26
CA SER A 78 -18.33 -6.82 1.46
C SER A 78 -17.52 -8.12 1.31
N MET A 79 -16.93 -8.37 0.14
CA MET A 79 -16.27 -9.63 -0.20
C MET A 79 -14.90 -9.42 -0.83
N PHE A 80 -14.05 -10.46 -0.75
CA PHE A 80 -12.78 -10.51 -1.46
C PHE A 80 -12.96 -10.78 -2.96
N SER A 81 -11.97 -10.33 -3.73
CA SER A 81 -11.78 -10.70 -5.13
C SER A 81 -12.82 -10.16 -6.12
N LEU A 82 -13.64 -9.22 -5.73
CA LEU A 82 -14.51 -8.49 -6.66
C LEU A 82 -13.97 -7.07 -6.86
N PRO A 83 -13.93 -6.57 -8.10
CA PRO A 83 -13.68 -5.16 -8.35
C PRO A 83 -14.87 -4.30 -7.92
N LEU A 84 -14.66 -2.99 -7.81
CA LEU A 84 -15.75 -2.04 -7.55
C LEU A 84 -16.73 -1.99 -8.72
N PRO A 85 -18.03 -1.73 -8.46
CA PRO A 85 -18.99 -1.44 -9.54
C PRO A 85 -18.51 -0.31 -10.45
N GLY A 86 -18.80 -0.39 -11.75
CA GLY A 86 -18.32 0.54 -12.76
C GLY A 86 -18.77 1.99 -12.57
N ASN A 87 -19.91 2.19 -11.90
CA ASN A 87 -20.47 3.50 -11.57
C ASN A 87 -19.92 4.10 -10.26
N VAL A 88 -19.11 3.36 -9.51
CA VAL A 88 -18.46 3.88 -8.30
C VAL A 88 -17.18 4.62 -8.69
N ILE A 89 -17.21 5.93 -8.54
CA ILE A 89 -16.07 6.81 -8.81
C ILE A 89 -15.04 6.64 -7.69
N THR A 90 -13.77 6.49 -8.09
CA THR A 90 -12.63 6.44 -7.18
C THR A 90 -11.80 7.71 -7.27
N TYR A 91 -11.00 8.02 -6.25
CA TYR A 91 -10.11 9.19 -6.35
C TYR A 91 -9.03 9.04 -7.45
N PRO A 92 -8.51 7.84 -7.79
CA PRO A 92 -7.69 7.69 -8.99
C PRO A 92 -8.41 8.05 -10.29
N ASP A 93 -9.72 7.74 -10.43
CA ASP A 93 -10.50 8.17 -11.59
C ASP A 93 -10.53 9.70 -11.68
N ILE A 94 -10.74 10.39 -10.55
CA ILE A 94 -10.72 11.86 -10.48
C ILE A 94 -9.33 12.42 -10.84
N LEU A 95 -8.26 11.81 -10.34
CA LEU A 95 -6.89 12.20 -10.70
C LEU A 95 -6.63 12.06 -12.20
N LYS A 96 -7.12 10.97 -12.81
CA LYS A 96 -7.01 10.73 -14.25
C LYS A 96 -7.72 11.83 -15.07
N GLU A 97 -8.94 12.20 -14.68
CA GLU A 97 -9.68 13.32 -15.28
C GLU A 97 -8.92 14.65 -15.17
N HIS A 98 -8.10 14.80 -14.11
CA HIS A 98 -7.25 15.97 -13.90
C HIS A 98 -5.85 15.85 -14.52
N GLY A 99 -5.65 14.90 -15.41
CA GLY A 99 -4.46 14.76 -16.23
C GLY A 99 -3.32 13.95 -15.61
N TYR A 100 -3.57 13.16 -14.57
CA TYR A 100 -2.60 12.23 -14.04
C TYR A 100 -2.49 10.96 -14.89
N TYR A 101 -1.29 10.41 -14.98
CA TYR A 101 -1.05 9.03 -15.40
C TYR A 101 -1.19 8.12 -14.18
N ILE A 102 -2.15 7.20 -14.20
CA ILE A 102 -2.51 6.44 -12.99
C ILE A 102 -2.16 4.97 -13.11
N GLY A 103 -1.65 4.41 -12.02
CA GLY A 103 -1.25 3.00 -11.94
C GLY A 103 -1.54 2.32 -10.62
N VAL A 104 -1.53 0.99 -10.68
CA VAL A 104 -1.61 0.10 -9.53
C VAL A 104 -0.67 -1.08 -9.74
N THR A 105 0.13 -1.42 -8.72
CA THR A 105 1.15 -2.46 -8.84
C THR A 105 1.21 -3.36 -7.61
N ALA A 106 1.92 -4.47 -7.76
CA ALA A 106 2.22 -5.46 -6.75
C ALA A 106 0.96 -6.12 -6.17
N ARG A 107 0.85 -6.30 -4.85
CA ARG A 107 -0.24 -7.07 -4.24
C ARG A 107 -1.57 -6.29 -4.21
N SER A 108 -2.28 -6.31 -5.31
CA SER A 108 -3.58 -5.62 -5.44
C SER A 108 -4.73 -6.52 -5.90
N HIS A 109 -4.50 -7.82 -5.97
CA HIS A 109 -5.44 -8.78 -6.55
C HIS A 109 -6.80 -8.87 -5.84
N HIS A 110 -6.86 -8.50 -4.56
CA HIS A 110 -8.11 -8.51 -3.78
C HIS A 110 -9.19 -7.59 -4.36
N GLN A 111 -8.81 -6.60 -5.16
CA GLN A 111 -9.70 -5.58 -5.70
C GLN A 111 -9.93 -5.70 -7.21
N ASP A 112 -9.32 -6.68 -7.88
CA ASP A 112 -9.42 -6.85 -9.34
C ASP A 112 -10.04 -8.19 -9.78
N GLY A 113 -10.39 -9.06 -8.86
CA GLY A 113 -10.89 -10.40 -9.20
C GLY A 113 -9.82 -11.28 -9.86
N LEU A 114 -8.55 -11.18 -9.45
CA LEU A 114 -7.42 -11.88 -10.08
C LEU A 114 -7.62 -13.39 -10.17
N LYS A 115 -8.14 -14.02 -9.12
CA LYS A 115 -8.47 -15.46 -9.10
C LYS A 115 -9.85 -15.71 -9.69
N ARG A 116 -10.10 -15.18 -10.89
CA ARG A 116 -11.39 -15.28 -11.56
C ARG A 116 -11.68 -16.72 -11.93
N ASN A 117 -12.56 -17.33 -11.18
CA ASN A 117 -13.26 -18.51 -11.65
C ASN A 117 -14.44 -18.07 -12.53
N LYS A 118 -15.13 -19.03 -13.13
CA LYS A 118 -16.24 -18.77 -14.03
C LYS A 118 -17.38 -17.96 -13.38
N ASP A 119 -17.64 -18.19 -12.10
CA ASP A 119 -18.71 -17.52 -11.35
C ASP A 119 -18.37 -16.06 -11.07
N ILE A 120 -17.10 -15.77 -10.71
CA ILE A 120 -16.61 -14.40 -10.51
C ILE A 120 -16.62 -13.62 -11.82
N GLN A 121 -16.21 -14.23 -12.94
CA GLN A 121 -16.29 -13.59 -14.26
C GLN A 121 -17.73 -13.20 -14.61
N GLN A 122 -18.69 -14.12 -14.41
CA GLN A 122 -20.09 -13.83 -14.63
C GLN A 122 -20.62 -12.72 -13.71
N ALA A 123 -20.18 -12.68 -12.44
CA ALA A 123 -20.57 -11.63 -11.52
C ALA A 123 -20.04 -10.26 -11.97
N ILE A 124 -18.80 -10.19 -12.46
CA ILE A 124 -18.20 -8.96 -12.99
C ILE A 124 -19.00 -8.44 -14.20
N GLU A 125 -19.34 -9.33 -15.14
CA GLU A 125 -20.11 -8.98 -16.34
C GLU A 125 -21.54 -8.55 -16.03
N ARG A 126 -22.25 -9.31 -15.19
CA ARG A 126 -23.65 -9.04 -14.85
C ARG A 126 -23.86 -7.76 -14.05
N ASN A 127 -22.88 -7.36 -13.25
CA ASN A 127 -22.99 -6.23 -12.33
C ASN A 127 -22.17 -5.00 -12.79
N ASP A 128 -21.71 -4.96 -14.05
CA ASP A 128 -20.90 -3.87 -14.60
C ASP A 128 -19.75 -3.44 -13.67
N MET A 129 -18.97 -4.42 -13.20
CA MET A 129 -17.84 -4.16 -12.32
C MET A 129 -16.62 -3.69 -13.10
N ALA A 130 -15.89 -2.70 -12.58
CA ALA A 130 -14.73 -2.13 -13.22
C ALA A 130 -13.43 -2.73 -12.68
N THR A 131 -12.81 -3.62 -13.45
CA THR A 131 -11.46 -4.15 -13.18
C THR A 131 -10.39 -3.07 -13.31
N PHE A 132 -9.17 -3.36 -12.84
CA PHE A 132 -8.05 -2.44 -12.98
C PHE A 132 -7.73 -2.08 -14.43
N GLY A 133 -7.86 -3.02 -15.36
CA GLY A 133 -7.67 -2.75 -16.78
C GLY A 133 -8.64 -1.72 -17.36
N ARG A 134 -9.83 -1.57 -16.76
CA ARG A 134 -10.80 -0.53 -17.14
C ARG A 134 -10.47 0.83 -16.53
N ARG A 135 -9.90 0.87 -15.30
CA ARG A 135 -9.68 2.11 -14.54
C ARG A 135 -8.31 2.72 -14.75
N PHE A 136 -7.26 1.89 -14.70
CA PHE A 136 -5.88 2.37 -14.64
C PHE A 136 -5.20 2.36 -16.01
N ASP A 137 -4.33 3.35 -16.24
CA ASP A 137 -3.47 3.41 -17.44
C ASP A 137 -2.42 2.30 -17.39
N TYR A 138 -1.92 1.97 -16.19
CA TYR A 138 -1.02 0.87 -15.93
C TYR A 138 -1.51 0.02 -14.75
N HIS A 139 -1.56 -1.29 -14.94
CA HIS A 139 -1.85 -2.21 -13.86
C HIS A 139 -0.97 -3.46 -13.97
N ARG A 140 -0.42 -3.85 -12.85
CA ARG A 140 0.33 -5.09 -12.70
C ARG A 140 0.00 -5.72 -11.36
N ILE A 141 -0.51 -6.95 -11.40
CA ILE A 141 -0.91 -7.69 -10.20
C ILE A 141 0.12 -8.77 -9.93
N GLY A 142 0.65 -8.78 -8.71
CA GLY A 142 1.77 -9.63 -8.29
C GLY A 142 3.12 -8.91 -8.45
N GLY A 143 4.20 -9.65 -8.19
CA GLY A 143 5.55 -9.11 -8.15
C GLY A 143 5.90 -8.43 -6.82
N GLN A 144 7.14 -8.00 -6.71
CA GLN A 144 7.67 -7.32 -5.53
C GLN A 144 7.50 -5.80 -5.66
N PRO A 145 7.22 -5.07 -4.56
CA PRO A 145 6.91 -3.65 -4.60
C PRO A 145 7.95 -2.79 -5.30
N LEU A 146 9.23 -2.93 -4.97
CA LEU A 146 10.28 -2.11 -5.55
C LEU A 146 10.50 -2.33 -7.06
N PRO A 147 10.65 -3.58 -7.57
CA PRO A 147 10.74 -3.83 -9.01
C PRO A 147 9.52 -3.32 -9.78
N GLU A 148 8.33 -3.53 -9.24
CA GLU A 148 7.09 -3.10 -9.91
C GLU A 148 6.94 -1.57 -9.90
N LEU A 149 7.38 -0.89 -8.84
CA LEU A 149 7.46 0.58 -8.84
C LEU A 149 8.41 1.09 -9.91
N LYS A 150 9.60 0.49 -10.06
CA LYS A 150 10.57 0.89 -11.10
C LYS A 150 9.97 0.79 -12.50
N VAL A 151 9.30 -0.32 -12.80
CA VAL A 151 8.62 -0.52 -14.09
C VAL A 151 7.52 0.53 -14.29
N PHE A 152 6.72 0.82 -13.26
CA PHE A 152 5.71 1.87 -13.36
C PHE A 152 6.34 3.24 -13.63
N LEU A 153 7.41 3.62 -12.92
CA LEU A 153 8.10 4.90 -13.11
C LEU A 153 8.66 5.05 -14.53
N ASP A 154 9.18 3.98 -15.13
CA ASP A 154 9.62 3.96 -16.52
C ASP A 154 8.44 4.19 -17.48
N LYS A 155 7.29 3.58 -17.21
CA LYS A 155 6.06 3.77 -17.97
C LYS A 155 5.50 5.20 -17.81
N ALA A 156 5.50 5.73 -16.60
CA ALA A 156 5.08 7.11 -16.35
C ALA A 156 5.98 8.13 -17.10
N ALA A 157 7.28 7.86 -17.19
CA ALA A 157 8.22 8.71 -17.93
C ALA A 157 8.06 8.63 -19.46
N THR A 158 7.52 7.53 -19.99
CA THR A 158 7.34 7.30 -21.42
C THR A 158 5.89 7.51 -21.86
N GLU A 159 4.99 6.63 -21.47
CA GLU A 159 3.56 6.67 -21.82
C GLU A 159 2.83 7.85 -21.14
N GLY A 160 3.24 8.18 -19.91
CA GLY A 160 2.73 9.31 -19.13
C GLY A 160 3.55 10.60 -19.28
N LYS A 161 4.42 10.72 -20.29
CA LYS A 161 5.34 11.85 -20.45
C LYS A 161 4.66 13.20 -20.32
N GLY A 162 5.20 14.04 -19.43
CA GLY A 162 4.68 15.40 -19.19
C GLY A 162 3.47 15.45 -18.26
N LYS A 163 2.99 14.32 -17.75
CA LYS A 163 1.91 14.24 -16.77
C LYS A 163 2.46 13.97 -15.36
N PRO A 164 1.82 14.51 -14.32
CA PRO A 164 2.03 13.98 -12.98
C PRO A 164 1.49 12.55 -12.93
N PHE A 165 2.02 11.75 -12.02
CA PHE A 165 1.53 10.38 -11.87
C PHE A 165 0.94 10.12 -10.48
N TYR A 166 0.05 9.15 -10.43
CA TYR A 166 -0.40 8.47 -9.23
C TYR A 166 -0.12 6.97 -9.35
N VAL A 167 0.43 6.37 -8.31
CA VAL A 167 0.54 4.91 -8.25
C VAL A 167 0.23 4.38 -6.85
N GLN A 168 -0.59 3.33 -6.80
CA GLN A 168 -0.71 2.49 -5.62
C GLN A 168 0.29 1.35 -5.71
N VAL A 169 1.11 1.19 -4.66
CA VAL A 169 2.06 0.08 -4.50
C VAL A 169 1.70 -0.68 -3.23
N SER A 170 1.44 -1.97 -3.37
CA SER A 170 1.01 -2.79 -2.23
C SER A 170 2.06 -3.82 -1.86
N PHE A 171 2.48 -3.81 -0.60
CA PHE A 171 3.31 -4.85 -0.01
C PHE A 171 2.48 -6.10 0.28
N TYR A 172 3.14 -7.25 0.29
CA TYR A 172 2.63 -8.47 0.91
C TYR A 172 2.87 -8.44 2.42
N ASP A 173 4.04 -7.93 2.81
CA ASP A 173 4.45 -7.86 4.21
C ASP A 173 3.55 -6.91 5.02
N PRO A 174 3.30 -7.21 6.28
CA PRO A 174 3.65 -8.43 7.02
C PRO A 174 2.53 -9.49 7.09
N HIS A 175 1.80 -9.74 6.01
CA HIS A 175 0.73 -10.75 5.95
C HIS A 175 1.29 -12.18 6.07
N ARG A 176 0.63 -13.04 6.85
CA ARG A 176 1.00 -14.46 6.97
C ARG A 176 0.94 -15.22 5.61
N PRO A 177 1.69 -16.32 5.44
CA PRO A 177 2.65 -16.91 6.38
C PRO A 177 3.96 -16.13 6.44
N TRP A 178 4.61 -16.12 7.63
CA TRP A 178 5.87 -15.40 7.82
C TRP A 178 7.09 -16.27 7.52
N ASP A 179 8.05 -15.73 6.82
CA ASP A 179 9.28 -16.40 6.45
C ASP A 179 10.20 -16.58 7.66
N LYS A 180 10.87 -17.72 7.73
CA LYS A 180 11.87 -17.97 8.79
C LYS A 180 13.15 -17.14 8.64
N ASN A 181 13.44 -16.70 7.43
CA ASN A 181 14.67 -16.00 7.06
C ASN A 181 14.34 -14.73 6.26
N ALA A 182 13.41 -13.93 6.77
CA ALA A 182 12.96 -12.71 6.10
C ALA A 182 14.08 -11.65 6.01
N ILE A 183 14.97 -11.62 7.01
CA ILE A 183 16.13 -10.72 7.10
C ILE A 183 17.40 -11.45 7.53
N PRO A 184 18.60 -10.92 7.22
CA PRO A 184 19.88 -11.56 7.58
C PRO A 184 20.13 -11.65 9.10
N GLU A 185 19.66 -10.63 9.85
CA GLU A 185 19.81 -10.56 11.31
C GLU A 185 18.44 -10.55 11.98
N PRO A 186 17.85 -11.74 12.23
CA PRO A 186 16.51 -11.88 12.81
C PRO A 186 16.39 -11.21 14.18
N HIS A 187 15.17 -10.85 14.55
CA HIS A 187 14.87 -10.42 15.91
C HIS A 187 14.98 -11.61 16.89
N ASP A 188 15.57 -11.35 18.07
CA ASP A 188 15.64 -12.36 19.13
C ASP A 188 14.26 -12.51 19.79
N PRO A 189 13.62 -13.69 19.74
CA PRO A 189 12.34 -13.91 20.39
C PRO A 189 12.33 -13.61 21.88
N ASN A 190 13.47 -13.79 22.57
CA ASN A 190 13.58 -13.53 23.99
C ASN A 190 13.71 -12.05 24.35
N ALA A 191 14.11 -11.21 23.40
CA ALA A 191 14.25 -9.76 23.59
C ALA A 191 12.97 -8.98 23.29
N ILE A 192 11.97 -9.60 22.66
CA ILE A 192 10.72 -8.92 22.26
C ILE A 192 9.78 -8.81 23.46
N LYS A 193 9.23 -7.61 23.66
CA LYS A 193 8.10 -7.40 24.57
C LYS A 193 6.79 -7.72 23.85
N LEU A 194 6.11 -8.77 24.28
CA LEU A 194 4.78 -9.12 23.74
C LEU A 194 3.72 -8.10 24.20
N PRO A 195 2.68 -7.87 23.39
CA PRO A 195 1.50 -7.15 23.86
C PRO A 195 0.83 -7.89 25.02
N ASP A 196 0.27 -7.14 25.98
CA ASP A 196 -0.25 -7.67 27.25
C ASP A 196 -1.41 -8.69 27.08
N ASN A 197 -2.06 -8.70 25.92
CA ASN A 197 -3.17 -9.61 25.60
C ASN A 197 -2.72 -10.96 25.03
N TYR A 198 -1.41 -11.19 24.87
CA TYR A 198 -0.87 -12.47 24.37
C TYR A 198 -0.24 -13.31 25.47
N PRO A 199 -0.40 -14.65 25.43
CA PRO A 199 0.31 -15.56 26.32
C PRO A 199 1.82 -15.47 26.10
N ASP A 200 2.57 -15.30 27.19
CA ASP A 200 4.03 -15.29 27.12
C ASP A 200 4.57 -16.73 27.13
N ASN A 201 4.89 -17.23 25.95
CA ASN A 201 5.54 -18.52 25.75
C ASN A 201 6.44 -18.49 24.50
N ALA A 202 7.31 -19.51 24.39
CA ALA A 202 8.30 -19.56 23.31
C ALA A 202 7.70 -19.54 21.90
N LEU A 203 6.54 -20.17 21.69
CA LEU A 203 5.88 -20.23 20.39
C LEU A 203 5.39 -18.84 19.94
N ILE A 204 4.73 -18.12 20.85
CA ILE A 204 4.22 -16.78 20.58
C ILE A 204 5.37 -15.79 20.37
N ARG A 205 6.43 -15.89 21.18
CA ARG A 205 7.63 -15.04 21.01
C ARG A 205 8.31 -15.26 19.67
N GLU A 206 8.46 -16.51 19.21
CA GLU A 206 9.02 -16.83 17.91
C GLU A 206 8.14 -16.30 16.77
N ASP A 207 6.83 -16.41 16.91
CA ASP A 207 5.86 -15.93 15.93
C ASP A 207 5.94 -14.39 15.77
N PHE A 208 5.99 -13.66 16.89
CA PHE A 208 6.19 -12.20 16.86
C PHE A 208 7.55 -11.79 16.32
N ALA A 209 8.62 -12.54 16.61
CA ALA A 209 9.94 -12.26 16.05
C ALA A 209 9.92 -12.34 14.53
N ARG A 210 9.28 -13.36 13.95
CA ARG A 210 9.10 -13.50 12.50
C ARG A 210 8.24 -12.36 11.91
N HIS A 211 7.18 -11.97 12.59
CA HIS A 211 6.37 -10.83 12.20
C HIS A 211 7.21 -9.54 12.14
N TYR A 212 8.08 -9.31 13.11
CA TYR A 212 8.98 -8.17 13.14
C TYR A 212 10.03 -8.25 12.01
N ASP A 213 10.51 -9.45 11.68
CA ASP A 213 11.43 -9.66 10.57
C ASP A 213 10.81 -9.30 9.21
N GLU A 214 9.55 -9.65 9.00
CA GLU A 214 8.79 -9.26 7.80
C GLU A 214 8.66 -7.75 7.69
N ILE A 215 8.34 -7.06 8.79
CA ILE A 215 8.23 -5.60 8.83
C ILE A 215 9.60 -4.95 8.59
N ALA A 216 10.68 -5.49 9.14
CA ALA A 216 12.02 -5.00 8.89
C ALA A 216 12.46 -5.20 7.43
N ARG A 217 12.04 -6.31 6.78
CA ARG A 217 12.22 -6.51 5.34
C ARG A 217 11.46 -5.45 4.53
N MET A 218 10.21 -5.20 4.89
CA MET A 218 9.38 -4.15 4.28
C MET A 218 10.01 -2.77 4.43
N ASP A 219 10.51 -2.44 5.62
CA ASP A 219 11.23 -1.19 5.91
C ASP A 219 12.43 -0.99 4.97
N THR A 220 13.23 -2.04 4.79
CA THR A 220 14.38 -2.00 3.88
C THR A 220 13.94 -1.75 2.43
N GLN A 221 12.90 -2.43 1.97
CA GLN A 221 12.38 -2.22 0.62
C GLN A 221 11.77 -0.84 0.45
N PHE A 222 11.08 -0.32 1.46
CA PHE A 222 10.57 1.04 1.47
C PHE A 222 11.70 2.07 1.38
N GLY A 223 12.79 1.88 2.11
CA GLY A 223 14.00 2.71 2.00
C GLY A 223 14.53 2.76 0.56
N PHE A 224 14.65 1.61 -0.10
CA PHE A 224 15.06 1.56 -1.50
C PHE A 224 14.07 2.22 -2.47
N MET A 225 12.78 2.20 -2.17
CA MET A 225 11.79 2.95 -2.95
C MET A 225 12.01 4.47 -2.84
N MET A 226 12.30 4.97 -1.64
CA MET A 226 12.62 6.38 -1.42
C MET A 226 13.91 6.79 -2.13
N GLU A 227 14.97 5.96 -2.05
CA GLU A 227 16.22 6.19 -2.80
C GLU A 227 15.98 6.21 -4.33
N GLU A 228 15.09 5.37 -4.84
CA GLU A 228 14.78 5.36 -6.27
C GLU A 228 14.13 6.67 -6.72
N LEU A 229 13.29 7.28 -5.89
CA LEU A 229 12.71 8.60 -6.17
C LEU A 229 13.78 9.69 -6.18
N GLU A 230 14.73 9.66 -5.26
CA GLU A 230 15.86 10.59 -5.22
C GLU A 230 16.73 10.44 -6.48
N LYS A 231 17.12 9.22 -6.83
CA LYS A 231 17.93 8.92 -8.03
C LYS A 231 17.30 9.41 -9.33
N ARG A 232 15.97 9.42 -9.39
CA ARG A 232 15.21 9.90 -10.55
C ARG A 232 14.91 11.41 -10.50
N GLY A 233 15.30 12.11 -9.44
CA GLY A 233 14.97 13.53 -9.25
C GLY A 233 13.48 13.79 -9.05
N LEU A 234 12.74 12.82 -8.50
CA LEU A 234 11.29 12.88 -8.29
C LEU A 234 10.89 13.21 -6.85
N ALA A 235 11.82 13.06 -5.89
CA ALA A 235 11.51 13.16 -4.46
C ALA A 235 10.88 14.50 -4.08
N ASP A 236 11.42 15.63 -4.55
CA ASP A 236 10.96 16.98 -4.20
C ASP A 236 9.55 17.31 -4.69
N ASN A 237 9.04 16.59 -5.68
CA ASN A 237 7.69 16.81 -6.23
C ASN A 237 6.81 15.56 -6.14
N THR A 238 7.02 14.73 -5.13
CA THR A 238 6.24 13.51 -4.91
C THR A 238 5.71 13.46 -3.48
N ILE A 239 4.40 13.34 -3.35
CA ILE A 239 3.74 13.02 -2.09
C ILE A 239 3.78 11.50 -1.92
N VAL A 240 4.39 11.02 -0.85
CA VAL A 240 4.38 9.61 -0.49
C VAL A 240 3.48 9.42 0.73
N VAL A 241 2.52 8.51 0.64
CA VAL A 241 1.61 8.13 1.73
C VAL A 241 1.84 6.66 2.04
N PHE A 242 2.05 6.33 3.31
CA PHE A 242 2.14 4.95 3.78
C PHE A 242 1.00 4.64 4.75
N VAL A 243 0.30 3.53 4.53
CA VAL A 243 -0.81 3.07 5.37
C VAL A 243 -0.81 1.54 5.50
N GLY A 244 -1.33 1.02 6.63
CA GLY A 244 -1.78 -0.37 6.72
C GLY A 244 -3.20 -0.49 6.17
N ASP A 245 -3.52 -1.58 5.47
CA ASP A 245 -4.86 -1.78 4.91
C ASP A 245 -5.90 -2.14 5.98
N ASN A 246 -5.51 -2.93 6.95
CA ASN A 246 -6.29 -3.29 8.15
C ASN A 246 -5.30 -3.62 9.29
N GLY A 247 -5.79 -4.05 10.42
CA GLY A 247 -4.93 -4.44 11.54
C GLY A 247 -4.28 -5.78 11.33
N SER A 248 -3.25 -6.07 12.16
CA SER A 248 -2.58 -7.37 12.18
C SER A 248 -3.57 -8.49 12.52
N ALA A 249 -3.41 -9.63 11.86
CA ALA A 249 -4.16 -10.86 12.12
C ALA A 249 -3.56 -11.70 13.28
N CYS A 250 -2.69 -11.12 14.11
CA CYS A 250 -2.06 -11.76 15.26
C CYS A 250 -3.01 -11.79 16.46
#